data_14d9234bc731838a1a2f129f9de63309
#
_entry.id   14d9234bc731838a1a2f129f9de63309
#
_cell.length_a   1.000
_cell.length_b   1.000
_cell.length_c   1.000
_cell.angle_alpha   90.00
_cell.angle_beta   90.00
_cell.angle_gamma   90.00
#
_symmetry.space_group_name_H-M   'P 1'
#
loop_
_entity.id
_entity.type
_entity.pdbx_description
1 polymer ?
#
loop_
_entity_poly.entity_id
_entity_poly.type
_entity_poly.pdbx_seq_one_letter_code
_entity_poly.pdbx_strand_id
1 'polypeptide(L)'
;AGCDDMACEYIRACKGSIGVSEMESSVEVTQRYAQLKDWIASKGKVALAFSGGVDSVFLLYAAKEALGEDVLAITMSLGVVPKRELEEAKAFCREHQIRHQIEVMDEFSIEGFATNPPNRCYLCKKALFTRMQTIAKEKGFSVLMEGSNVDDEGDYRPGLLALRELGIESPLKECGFSKEEIRKMSKELH
;
A
#
# COMPACT_ATOMS: atom_id res chain seq x y z
N ALA A 1 -1.66 -1.69 -42.94
CA ALA A 1 -1.80 -3.12 -42.79
C ALA A 1 -0.47 -3.64 -42.27
N GLY A 2 -0.33 -3.85 -41.01
CA GLY A 2 0.84 -4.33 -40.30
C GLY A 2 0.45 -4.39 -38.83
N CYS A 3 -0.30 -5.42 -38.42
CA CYS A 3 -0.47 -5.75 -37.02
C CYS A 3 0.82 -6.37 -36.49
N ASP A 4 1.28 -5.88 -35.36
CA ASP A 4 2.49 -6.30 -34.70
C ASP A 4 2.55 -7.82 -34.45
N ASP A 5 3.42 -8.49 -35.19
CA ASP A 5 3.69 -9.92 -35.09
C ASP A 5 4.29 -10.35 -33.72
N MET A 6 4.85 -9.41 -32.95
CA MET A 6 5.47 -9.68 -31.65
C MET A 6 4.45 -10.04 -30.55
N ALA A 7 3.26 -9.44 -30.56
CA ALA A 7 2.20 -9.79 -29.60
C ALA A 7 1.63 -11.20 -29.87
N CYS A 8 1.60 -11.62 -31.12
CA CYS A 8 1.14 -12.96 -31.52
C CYS A 8 2.15 -14.07 -31.21
N GLU A 9 3.46 -13.79 -31.26
CA GLU A 9 4.51 -14.75 -30.88
C GLU A 9 4.57 -14.98 -29.36
N TYR A 10 4.38 -13.92 -28.58
CA TYR A 10 4.33 -14.05 -27.12
C TYR A 10 3.15 -14.92 -26.65
N ILE A 11 1.99 -14.77 -27.29
CA ILE A 11 0.80 -15.60 -27.02
C ILE A 11 1.00 -17.07 -27.46
N ARG A 12 1.83 -17.33 -28.47
CA ARG A 12 2.14 -18.69 -28.93
C ARG A 12 3.19 -19.39 -28.03
N ALA A 13 4.14 -18.66 -27.45
CA ALA A 13 5.15 -19.21 -26.56
C ALA A 13 4.58 -19.64 -25.19
N CYS A 14 3.49 -19.02 -24.74
CA CYS A 14 2.80 -19.36 -23.49
C CYS A 14 1.78 -20.50 -23.59
N LYS A 15 1.63 -21.17 -24.76
CA LYS A 15 0.67 -22.28 -24.97
C LYS A 15 1.10 -23.63 -24.40
N GLY A 16 2.12 -23.67 -23.52
CA GLY A 16 2.46 -24.83 -22.72
C GLY A 16 1.84 -24.75 -21.33
N SER A 17 0.64 -25.30 -21.12
CA SER A 17 0.04 -25.75 -19.85
C SER A 17 -0.46 -24.71 -18.82
N ILE A 18 -0.81 -23.49 -19.18
CA ILE A 18 -1.60 -22.62 -18.29
C ILE A 18 -3.08 -22.77 -18.68
N GLY A 19 -3.97 -23.14 -17.75
CA GLY A 19 -5.40 -23.30 -18.02
C GLY A 19 -6.04 -21.95 -18.41
N VAL A 20 -7.07 -21.99 -19.26
CA VAL A 20 -7.80 -20.79 -19.72
C VAL A 20 -8.26 -19.91 -18.56
N SER A 21 -8.68 -20.51 -17.45
CA SER A 21 -9.08 -19.80 -16.21
C SER A 21 -7.95 -19.04 -15.53
N GLU A 22 -6.72 -19.55 -15.59
CA GLU A 22 -5.55 -18.85 -15.01
C GLU A 22 -5.11 -17.67 -15.90
N MET A 23 -5.26 -17.80 -17.20
CA MET A 23 -5.00 -16.69 -18.15
C MET A 23 -6.02 -15.57 -17.99
N GLU A 24 -7.32 -15.89 -17.88
CA GLU A 24 -8.39 -14.91 -17.64
C GLU A 24 -8.18 -14.17 -16.33
N SER A 25 -7.88 -14.89 -15.25
CA SER A 25 -7.54 -14.32 -13.94
C SER A 25 -6.32 -13.38 -14.01
N SER A 26 -5.28 -13.74 -14.76
CA SER A 26 -4.09 -12.90 -14.92
C SER A 26 -4.39 -11.60 -15.69
N VAL A 27 -5.22 -11.65 -16.71
CA VAL A 27 -5.65 -10.48 -17.48
C VAL A 27 -6.48 -9.52 -16.60
N GLU A 28 -7.41 -10.05 -15.82
CA GLU A 28 -8.24 -9.26 -14.92
C GLU A 28 -7.41 -8.55 -13.84
N VAL A 29 -6.44 -9.23 -13.24
CA VAL A 29 -5.56 -8.65 -12.23
C VAL A 29 -4.67 -7.56 -12.83
N THR A 30 -4.17 -7.76 -14.05
CA THR A 30 -3.37 -6.75 -14.77
C THR A 30 -4.20 -5.50 -15.08
N GLN A 31 -5.45 -5.66 -15.51
CA GLN A 31 -6.35 -4.53 -15.74
C GLN A 31 -6.66 -3.78 -14.45
N ARG A 32 -6.86 -4.50 -13.35
CA ARG A 32 -7.09 -3.91 -12.03
C ARG A 32 -5.88 -3.15 -11.52
N TYR A 33 -4.67 -3.62 -11.82
CA TYR A 33 -3.44 -2.90 -11.51
C TYR A 33 -3.33 -1.58 -12.28
N ALA A 34 -3.72 -1.56 -13.56
CA ALA A 34 -3.80 -0.33 -14.33
C ALA A 34 -4.84 0.64 -13.72
N GLN A 35 -6.02 0.15 -13.33
CA GLN A 35 -7.04 0.95 -12.64
C GLN A 35 -6.54 1.52 -11.31
N LEU A 36 -5.77 0.74 -10.54
CA LEU A 36 -5.14 1.21 -9.30
C LEU A 36 -4.20 2.39 -9.58
N LYS A 37 -3.36 2.29 -10.60
CA LYS A 37 -2.44 3.39 -10.97
C LYS A 37 -3.20 4.63 -11.43
N ASP A 38 -4.25 4.47 -12.23
CA ASP A 38 -5.10 5.58 -12.67
C ASP A 38 -5.81 6.25 -11.49
N TRP A 39 -6.31 5.45 -10.55
CA TRP A 39 -6.92 5.94 -9.33
C TRP A 39 -5.93 6.75 -8.48
N ILE A 40 -4.72 6.24 -8.27
CA ILE A 40 -3.64 6.94 -7.56
C ILE A 40 -3.26 8.23 -8.29
N ALA A 41 -3.08 8.17 -9.61
CA ALA A 41 -2.72 9.33 -10.43
C ALA A 41 -3.75 10.47 -10.32
N SER A 42 -5.03 10.14 -10.19
CA SER A 42 -6.12 11.11 -10.02
C SER A 42 -6.02 11.94 -8.72
N LYS A 43 -5.29 11.44 -7.73
CA LYS A 43 -5.10 12.11 -6.42
C LYS A 43 -3.96 13.13 -6.42
N GLY A 44 -3.08 13.10 -7.41
CA GLY A 44 -1.93 14.00 -7.51
C GLY A 44 -0.82 13.61 -6.53
N LYS A 45 -0.51 14.47 -5.55
CA LYS A 45 0.53 14.21 -4.53
C LYS A 45 0.00 13.38 -3.38
N VAL A 46 0.61 12.22 -3.13
CA VAL A 46 0.16 11.30 -2.11
C VAL A 46 1.24 10.95 -1.09
N ALA A 47 0.87 10.86 0.17
CA ALA A 47 1.64 10.19 1.20
C ALA A 47 1.07 8.79 1.44
N LEU A 48 1.92 7.85 1.85
CA LEU A 48 1.55 6.46 2.07
C LEU A 48 2.10 5.98 3.41
N ALA A 49 1.23 5.40 4.23
CA ALA A 49 1.62 4.72 5.46
C ALA A 49 2.36 3.43 5.10
N PHE A 50 3.68 3.44 5.25
CA PHE A 50 4.58 2.38 4.80
C PHE A 50 5.09 1.56 5.98
N SER A 51 4.60 0.33 6.09
CA SER A 51 5.00 -0.61 7.15
C SER A 51 6.12 -1.58 6.74
N GLY A 52 6.45 -1.66 5.44
CA GLY A 52 7.35 -2.68 4.89
C GLY A 52 6.67 -4.04 4.64
N GLY A 53 5.41 -4.23 5.03
CA GLY A 53 4.64 -5.42 4.69
C GLY A 53 4.27 -5.47 3.20
N VAL A 54 4.01 -6.68 2.65
CA VAL A 54 3.78 -6.92 1.22
C VAL A 54 2.72 -6.01 0.60
N ASP A 55 1.63 -5.74 1.32
CA ASP A 55 0.53 -4.91 0.83
C ASP A 55 0.97 -3.44 0.68
N SER A 56 1.69 -2.92 1.67
CA SER A 56 2.22 -1.55 1.64
C SER A 56 3.36 -1.38 0.64
N VAL A 57 4.19 -2.41 0.43
CA VAL A 57 5.24 -2.44 -0.60
C VAL A 57 4.62 -2.40 -1.99
N PHE A 58 3.63 -3.26 -2.25
CA PHE A 58 2.91 -3.31 -3.52
C PHE A 58 2.23 -1.96 -3.84
N LEU A 59 1.53 -1.38 -2.85
CA LEU A 59 0.88 -0.09 -3.03
C LEU A 59 1.89 1.03 -3.27
N LEU A 60 3.01 1.04 -2.54
CA LEU A 60 4.05 2.06 -2.70
C LEU A 60 4.72 1.97 -4.08
N TYR A 61 4.95 0.75 -4.58
CA TYR A 61 5.47 0.52 -5.92
C TYR A 61 4.50 1.06 -6.99
N ALA A 62 3.21 0.71 -6.90
CA ALA A 62 2.18 1.22 -7.82
C ALA A 62 2.08 2.76 -7.77
N ALA A 63 2.19 3.36 -6.58
CA ALA A 63 2.17 4.81 -6.42
C ALA A 63 3.40 5.47 -7.06
N LYS A 64 4.59 4.87 -6.91
CA LYS A 64 5.82 5.37 -7.57
C LYS A 64 5.72 5.30 -9.09
N GLU A 65 5.16 4.21 -9.64
CA GLU A 65 4.92 4.10 -11.09
C GLU A 65 3.92 5.15 -11.59
N ALA A 66 2.86 5.42 -10.82
CA ALA A 66 1.80 6.34 -11.22
C ALA A 66 2.20 7.82 -11.10
N LEU A 67 2.98 8.21 -10.09
CA LEU A 67 3.21 9.60 -9.70
C LEU A 67 4.69 10.03 -9.66
N GLY A 68 5.62 9.10 -9.84
CA GLY A 68 7.05 9.42 -9.84
C GLY A 68 7.51 10.07 -8.53
N GLU A 69 7.91 11.34 -8.57
CA GLU A 69 8.44 12.07 -7.41
C GLU A 69 7.35 12.61 -6.45
N ASP A 70 6.09 12.54 -6.85
CA ASP A 70 4.97 13.05 -6.05
C ASP A 70 4.42 12.01 -5.05
N VAL A 71 5.31 11.15 -4.56
CA VAL A 71 5.03 10.13 -3.54
C VAL A 71 5.93 10.33 -2.32
N LEU A 72 5.36 10.20 -1.13
CA LEU A 72 6.05 10.20 0.15
C LEU A 72 5.69 8.96 0.96
N ALA A 73 6.66 8.11 1.25
CA ALA A 73 6.50 7.02 2.21
C ALA A 73 6.67 7.56 3.64
N ILE A 74 5.76 7.22 4.55
CA ILE A 74 5.86 7.56 5.97
C ILE A 74 5.84 6.27 6.78
N THR A 75 6.91 6.00 7.52
CA THR A 75 7.02 4.88 8.44
C THR A 75 6.99 5.37 9.87
N MET A 76 6.05 4.87 10.66
CA MET A 76 6.02 5.11 12.11
C MET A 76 6.82 4.01 12.80
N SER A 77 7.85 4.40 13.54
CA SER A 77 8.61 3.51 14.40
C SER A 77 8.10 3.62 15.83
N LEU A 78 7.41 2.60 16.29
CA LEU A 78 7.09 2.41 17.69
C LEU A 78 8.28 1.78 18.40
N GLY A 79 8.46 2.01 19.68
CA GLY A 79 9.65 1.57 20.44
C GLY A 79 9.97 0.08 20.37
N VAL A 80 9.03 -0.75 19.87
CA VAL A 80 9.14 -2.22 19.78
C VAL A 80 9.34 -2.71 18.34
N VAL A 81 9.41 -1.81 17.32
CA VAL A 81 9.60 -2.24 15.91
C VAL A 81 11.01 -2.82 15.75
N PRO A 82 11.15 -4.05 15.24
CA PRO A 82 12.45 -4.64 14.99
C PRO A 82 13.29 -3.75 14.07
N LYS A 83 14.52 -3.46 14.44
CA LYS A 83 15.45 -2.64 13.64
C LYS A 83 15.59 -3.14 12.19
N ARG A 84 15.46 -4.46 11.99
CA ARG A 84 15.55 -5.10 10.69
C ARG A 84 14.43 -4.63 9.74
N GLU A 85 13.19 -4.61 10.20
CA GLU A 85 12.04 -4.18 9.36
C GLU A 85 12.18 -2.72 8.93
N LEU A 86 12.69 -1.88 9.83
CA LEU A 86 12.95 -0.48 9.52
C LEU A 86 14.07 -0.31 8.48
N GLU A 87 15.13 -1.10 8.57
CA GLU A 87 16.24 -1.07 7.60
C GLU A 87 15.80 -1.62 6.23
N GLU A 88 14.95 -2.64 6.17
CA GLU A 88 14.34 -3.16 4.94
C GLU A 88 13.45 -2.09 4.28
N ALA A 89 12.63 -1.38 5.06
CA ALA A 89 11.82 -0.26 4.57
C ALA A 89 12.67 0.89 3.99
N LYS A 90 13.77 1.25 4.67
CA LYS A 90 14.72 2.25 4.20
C LYS A 90 15.40 1.82 2.90
N ALA A 91 15.83 0.55 2.83
CA ALA A 91 16.50 -0.01 1.67
C ALA A 91 15.58 0.05 0.44
N PHE A 92 14.33 -0.41 0.58
CA PHE A 92 13.33 -0.36 -0.48
C PHE A 92 13.10 1.08 -1.00
N CYS A 93 12.86 2.04 -0.11
CA CYS A 93 12.63 3.43 -0.53
C CYS A 93 13.85 4.04 -1.23
N ARG A 94 15.07 3.70 -0.80
CA ARG A 94 16.31 4.17 -1.43
C ARG A 94 16.50 3.56 -2.82
N GLU A 95 16.29 2.26 -2.97
CA GLU A 95 16.41 1.53 -4.23
C GLU A 95 15.45 2.08 -5.30
N HIS A 96 14.20 2.33 -4.92
CA HIS A 96 13.17 2.87 -5.81
C HIS A 96 13.13 4.41 -5.87
N GLN A 97 14.10 5.10 -5.25
CA GLN A 97 14.19 6.56 -5.22
C GLN A 97 12.88 7.21 -4.74
N ILE A 98 12.31 6.69 -3.65
CA ILE A 98 11.09 7.20 -3.01
C ILE A 98 11.47 8.05 -1.81
N ARG A 99 10.87 9.24 -1.69
CA ARG A 99 11.04 10.07 -0.48
C ARG A 99 10.47 9.33 0.72
N HIS A 100 11.26 9.20 1.77
CA HIS A 100 10.91 8.44 2.95
C HIS A 100 11.07 9.28 4.21
N GLN A 101 10.01 9.37 5.00
CA GLN A 101 10.01 9.97 6.33
C GLN A 101 9.82 8.88 7.38
N ILE A 102 10.72 8.83 8.34
CA ILE A 102 10.59 7.96 9.51
C ILE A 102 10.29 8.85 10.71
N GLU A 103 9.26 8.50 11.44
CA GLU A 103 8.85 9.15 12.66
C GLU A 103 8.86 8.16 13.81
N VAL A 104 9.50 8.55 14.92
CA VAL A 104 9.53 7.74 16.14
C VAL A 104 8.44 8.23 17.06
N MET A 105 7.58 7.34 17.52
CA MET A 105 6.52 7.66 18.48
C MET A 105 6.60 6.69 19.66
N ASP A 106 6.50 7.25 20.86
CA ASP A 106 6.31 6.44 22.06
C ASP A 106 4.82 6.08 22.19
N GLU A 107 4.52 4.79 22.09
CA GLU A 107 3.16 4.27 22.21
C GLU A 107 2.53 4.54 23.59
N PHE A 108 3.34 4.66 24.63
CA PHE A 108 2.86 4.99 25.97
C PHE A 108 2.46 6.47 26.11
N SER A 109 2.86 7.33 25.18
CA SER A 109 2.39 8.71 25.11
C SER A 109 0.96 8.84 24.61
N ILE A 110 0.37 7.76 24.03
CA ILE A 110 -0.99 7.75 23.52
C ILE A 110 -1.96 7.65 24.71
N GLU A 111 -2.83 8.63 24.85
CA GLU A 111 -3.82 8.68 25.93
C GLU A 111 -4.70 7.42 25.94
N GLY A 112 -4.80 6.77 27.09
CA GLY A 112 -5.55 5.54 27.29
C GLY A 112 -4.86 4.26 26.80
N PHE A 113 -3.71 4.32 26.13
CA PHE A 113 -3.03 3.14 25.61
C PHE A 113 -2.48 2.23 26.71
N ALA A 114 -1.90 2.81 27.77
CA ALA A 114 -1.25 2.09 28.87
C ALA A 114 -2.22 1.19 29.68
N THR A 115 -3.51 1.53 29.71
CA THR A 115 -4.54 0.76 30.42
C THR A 115 -5.03 -0.48 29.67
N ASN A 116 -4.49 -0.72 28.46
CA ASN A 116 -4.84 -1.84 27.58
C ASN A 116 -6.37 -2.02 27.38
N PRO A 117 -7.11 -0.98 27.00
CA PRO A 117 -8.56 -1.05 26.85
C PRO A 117 -8.94 -1.91 25.63
N PRO A 118 -10.21 -2.40 25.53
CA PRO A 118 -10.68 -3.18 24.40
C PRO A 118 -10.54 -2.47 23.03
N ASN A 119 -10.55 -1.14 23.02
CA ASN A 119 -10.35 -0.30 21.82
C ASN A 119 -8.91 0.17 21.61
N ARG A 120 -7.92 -0.47 22.25
CA ARG A 120 -6.49 -0.10 22.12
C ARG A 120 -6.04 0.05 20.67
N CYS A 121 -6.47 -0.88 19.78
CA CYS A 121 -6.13 -0.82 18.35
C CYS A 121 -6.68 0.44 17.66
N TYR A 122 -7.88 0.90 18.05
CA TYR A 122 -8.46 2.14 17.57
C TYR A 122 -7.63 3.35 18.03
N LEU A 123 -7.34 3.45 19.32
CA LEU A 123 -6.56 4.56 19.90
C LEU A 123 -5.17 4.67 19.25
N CYS A 124 -4.48 3.53 19.13
CA CYS A 124 -3.17 3.45 18.50
C CYS A 124 -3.22 3.93 17.03
N LYS A 125 -4.11 3.34 16.22
CA LYS A 125 -4.23 3.73 14.81
C LYS A 125 -4.62 5.20 14.66
N LYS A 126 -5.58 5.68 15.46
CA LYS A 126 -5.99 7.07 15.42
C LYS A 126 -4.82 8.03 15.69
N ALA A 127 -4.04 7.78 16.72
CA ALA A 127 -2.87 8.59 17.05
C ALA A 127 -1.80 8.55 15.94
N LEU A 128 -1.44 7.35 15.46
CA LEU A 128 -0.43 7.16 14.41
C LEU A 128 -0.83 7.86 13.11
N PHE A 129 -2.05 7.64 12.63
CA PHE A 129 -2.51 8.21 11.36
C PHE A 129 -2.77 9.71 11.45
N THR A 130 -3.19 10.23 12.60
CA THR A 130 -3.24 11.69 12.84
C THR A 130 -1.86 12.31 12.72
N ARG A 131 -0.83 11.69 13.31
CA ARG A 131 0.56 12.15 13.19
C ARG A 131 1.07 12.08 11.75
N MET A 132 0.80 10.98 11.04
CA MET A 132 1.16 10.83 9.62
C MET A 132 0.49 11.91 8.75
N GLN A 133 -0.79 12.23 8.99
CA GLN A 133 -1.48 13.31 8.26
C GLN A 133 -0.83 14.66 8.50
N THR A 134 -0.41 14.93 9.73
CA THR A 134 0.32 16.17 10.05
C THR A 134 1.61 16.26 9.26
N ILE A 135 2.43 15.19 9.28
CA ILE A 135 3.68 15.11 8.52
C ILE A 135 3.44 15.26 7.01
N ALA A 136 2.42 14.59 6.49
CA ALA A 136 2.07 14.68 5.07
C ALA A 136 1.73 16.12 4.67
N LYS A 137 0.88 16.79 5.43
CA LYS A 137 0.48 18.19 5.19
C LYS A 137 1.66 19.15 5.27
N GLU A 138 2.53 19.02 6.27
CA GLU A 138 3.74 19.84 6.42
C GLU A 138 4.68 19.71 5.21
N LYS A 139 4.67 18.57 4.53
CA LYS A 139 5.47 18.28 3.33
C LYS A 139 4.74 18.55 2.01
N GLY A 140 3.50 19.08 2.06
CA GLY A 140 2.71 19.44 0.88
C GLY A 140 1.94 18.31 0.23
N PHE A 141 1.66 17.22 1.01
CA PHE A 141 0.83 16.09 0.59
C PHE A 141 -0.53 16.14 1.29
N SER A 142 -1.60 16.20 0.52
CA SER A 142 -2.97 16.34 1.05
C SER A 142 -3.69 15.01 1.23
N VAL A 143 -3.25 13.98 0.56
CA VAL A 143 -3.86 12.64 0.59
C VAL A 143 -2.92 11.68 1.31
N LEU A 144 -3.45 10.93 2.28
CA LEU A 144 -2.75 9.84 2.95
C LEU A 144 -3.46 8.53 2.64
N MET A 145 -2.69 7.56 2.15
CA MET A 145 -3.14 6.21 1.78
C MET A 145 -2.56 5.15 2.71
N GLU A 146 -3.23 4.01 2.77
CA GLU A 146 -2.74 2.83 3.49
C GLU A 146 -3.08 1.53 2.73
N GLY A 147 -2.44 0.41 3.09
CA GLY A 147 -2.44 -0.84 2.33
C GLY A 147 -3.50 -1.86 2.73
N SER A 148 -4.64 -1.49 3.31
CA SER A 148 -5.74 -2.44 3.55
C SER A 148 -6.30 -2.96 2.24
N ASN A 149 -6.61 -4.25 2.19
CA ASN A 149 -7.16 -4.97 1.05
C ASN A 149 -8.57 -5.52 1.36
N VAL A 150 -9.22 -6.23 0.41
CA VAL A 150 -10.59 -6.72 0.59
C VAL A 150 -10.71 -7.79 1.67
N ASP A 151 -9.66 -8.57 1.94
CA ASP A 151 -9.69 -9.61 2.96
C ASP A 151 -9.68 -9.05 4.40
N ASP A 152 -9.41 -7.74 4.54
CA ASP A 152 -9.48 -7.04 5.81
C ASP A 152 -10.93 -6.69 6.23
N GLU A 153 -11.95 -6.97 5.42
CA GLU A 153 -13.35 -6.58 5.67
C GLU A 153 -14.11 -7.49 6.65
N GLY A 154 -13.71 -8.71 6.85
CA GLY A 154 -14.52 -9.74 7.54
C GLY A 154 -14.52 -9.71 9.07
N ASP A 155 -13.76 -8.83 9.72
CA ASP A 155 -13.53 -8.86 11.15
C ASP A 155 -13.84 -7.51 11.81
N TYR A 156 -14.39 -7.55 13.05
CA TYR A 156 -14.54 -6.35 13.87
C TYR A 156 -13.16 -5.80 14.22
N ARG A 157 -12.68 -4.89 13.39
CA ARG A 157 -11.37 -4.22 13.58
C ARG A 157 -11.56 -2.76 13.97
N PRO A 158 -11.54 -2.45 15.28
CA PRO A 158 -11.71 -1.06 15.73
C PRO A 158 -10.74 -0.07 15.06
N GLY A 159 -9.56 -0.56 14.65
CA GLY A 159 -8.60 0.26 13.92
C GLY A 159 -9.08 0.73 12.54
N LEU A 160 -9.97 0.01 11.85
CA LEU A 160 -10.53 0.46 10.57
C LEU A 160 -11.50 1.64 10.74
N LEU A 161 -12.17 1.73 11.89
CA LEU A 161 -13.00 2.89 12.21
C LEU A 161 -12.16 4.17 12.30
N ALA A 162 -10.99 4.10 12.93
CA ALA A 162 -10.07 5.23 13.02
C ALA A 162 -9.65 5.73 11.63
N LEU A 163 -9.36 4.83 10.69
CA LEU A 163 -8.96 5.20 9.33
C LEU A 163 -10.11 5.91 8.59
N ARG A 164 -11.34 5.40 8.72
CA ARG A 164 -12.53 6.02 8.11
C ARG A 164 -12.80 7.42 8.68
N GLU A 165 -12.74 7.59 10.00
CA GLU A 165 -12.93 8.89 10.67
C GLU A 165 -11.90 9.92 10.24
N LEU A 166 -10.67 9.49 9.95
CA LEU A 166 -9.58 10.35 9.51
C LEU A 166 -9.59 10.59 7.98
N GLY A 167 -10.47 9.92 7.23
CA GLY A 167 -10.49 10.02 5.77
C GLY A 167 -9.24 9.45 5.11
N ILE A 168 -8.68 8.37 5.67
CA ILE A 168 -7.54 7.67 5.08
C ILE A 168 -8.03 6.82 3.91
N GLU A 169 -7.37 6.94 2.78
CA GLU A 169 -7.71 6.23 1.55
C GLU A 169 -7.11 4.81 1.55
N SER A 170 -7.90 3.81 1.12
CA SER A 170 -7.49 2.40 1.04
C SER A 170 -7.63 1.89 -0.39
N PRO A 171 -6.75 2.32 -1.33
CA PRO A 171 -6.93 2.09 -2.76
C PRO A 171 -6.90 0.62 -3.17
N LEU A 172 -6.14 -0.24 -2.48
CA LEU A 172 -6.14 -1.68 -2.76
C LEU A 172 -7.52 -2.29 -2.53
N LYS A 173 -8.18 -1.89 -1.44
CA LYS A 173 -9.54 -2.30 -1.12
C LYS A 173 -10.55 -1.73 -2.11
N GLU A 174 -10.46 -0.44 -2.45
CA GLU A 174 -11.36 0.21 -3.39
C GLU A 174 -11.25 -0.38 -4.81
N CYS A 175 -10.04 -0.78 -5.23
CA CYS A 175 -9.82 -1.48 -6.48
C CYS A 175 -10.06 -2.99 -6.40
N GLY A 176 -10.47 -3.53 -5.26
CA GLY A 176 -10.87 -4.92 -5.10
C GLY A 176 -9.73 -5.93 -5.07
N PHE A 177 -8.53 -5.55 -4.62
CA PHE A 177 -7.39 -6.48 -4.49
C PHE A 177 -7.53 -7.37 -3.26
N SER A 178 -7.40 -8.68 -3.48
CA SER A 178 -7.22 -9.67 -2.41
C SER A 178 -5.74 -9.81 -2.05
N LYS A 179 -5.48 -10.36 -0.86
CA LYS A 179 -4.11 -10.61 -0.39
C LYS A 179 -3.36 -11.62 -1.26
N GLU A 180 -4.08 -12.57 -1.84
CA GLU A 180 -3.52 -13.55 -2.77
C GLU A 180 -3.05 -12.89 -4.07
N GLU A 181 -3.88 -12.04 -4.65
CA GLU A 181 -3.57 -11.28 -5.87
C GLU A 181 -2.39 -10.33 -5.66
N ILE A 182 -2.35 -9.62 -4.53
CA ILE A 182 -1.23 -8.76 -4.16
C ILE A 182 0.08 -9.55 -4.09
N ARG A 183 0.08 -10.72 -3.44
CA ARG A 183 1.26 -11.59 -3.33
C ARG A 183 1.72 -12.12 -4.69
N LYS A 184 0.77 -12.50 -5.55
CA LYS A 184 1.06 -12.98 -6.90
C LYS A 184 1.71 -11.89 -7.73
N MET A 185 1.09 -10.72 -7.80
CA MET A 185 1.64 -9.59 -8.55
C MET A 185 2.96 -9.07 -8.00
N SER A 186 3.13 -9.03 -6.68
CA SER A 186 4.40 -8.62 -6.07
C SER A 186 5.57 -9.50 -6.50
N LYS A 187 5.33 -10.80 -6.76
CA LYS A 187 6.36 -11.72 -7.28
C LYS A 187 6.67 -11.52 -8.77
N GLU A 188 5.72 -11.00 -9.52
CA GLU A 188 5.89 -10.72 -10.96
C GLU A 188 6.59 -9.37 -11.21
N LEU A 189 6.46 -8.42 -10.26
CA LEU A 189 7.06 -7.08 -10.35
C LEU A 189 8.50 -7.02 -9.80
N HIS A 190 8.94 -8.04 -9.06
CA HIS A 190 10.27 -8.22 -8.49
C HIS A 190 10.90 -9.52 -8.97
#